data_3eee46c01aeddddcc45bc3e48b6b3316
#
_entry.id   3eee46c01aeddddcc45bc3e48b6b3316
#
_cell.length_a   1.000
_cell.length_b   1.000
_cell.length_c   1.000
_cell.angle_alpha   90.00
_cell.angle_beta   90.00
_cell.angle_gamma   90.00
#
_symmetry.space_group_name_H-M   'P 1'
#
loop_
_entity.id
_entity.type
_entity.pdbx_description
1 polymer ?
#
loop_
_entity_poly.entity_id
_entity_poly.type
_entity_poly.pdbx_seq_one_letter_code
_entity_poly.pdbx_strand_id
1 'polypeptide(L)'
;LKTASISMGRRVTVTTRHAPVYRRFHSLALDLDVIAAADDWRLSEGRGSSAFQDSVGFLHGSSGTVVTIEDLDRLLPNPHSTDGFTRRRLHTLAKHVAEYLSMVFHRFLEDGNADFGSGLPLAIHVNGENLLPWNPFPPERSRHLPPRRFDLPSLGGSPEVVYTPYVLPSFDQFDSPDRFAELAGPKRWNRQQGLYIYRAGR
;
A
#
# COMPACT_ATOMS: atom_id res chain seq x y z
N LEU A 1 -2.21 12.39 0.03
CA LEU A 1 -3.57 11.94 0.32
C LEU A 1 -4.58 12.60 -0.61
N LYS A 2 -4.67 13.96 -0.66
CA LYS A 2 -5.66 14.72 -1.45
C LYS A 2 -5.76 14.26 -2.91
N THR A 3 -4.66 14.25 -3.65
CA THR A 3 -4.66 13.87 -5.07
C THR A 3 -5.03 12.40 -5.27
N ALA A 4 -4.51 11.51 -4.46
CA ALA A 4 -4.80 10.08 -4.55
C ALA A 4 -6.28 9.78 -4.27
N SER A 5 -6.88 10.39 -3.23
CA SER A 5 -8.29 10.15 -2.90
C SER A 5 -9.23 10.71 -3.98
N ILE A 6 -8.98 11.92 -4.48
CA ILE A 6 -9.79 12.54 -5.55
C ILE A 6 -9.68 11.73 -6.87
N SER A 7 -8.56 11.02 -7.09
CA SER A 7 -8.44 10.14 -8.28
C SER A 7 -9.27 8.86 -8.19
N MET A 8 -9.82 8.54 -7.03
CA MET A 8 -10.64 7.34 -6.81
C MET A 8 -12.13 7.66 -6.65
N GLY A 9 -12.46 8.73 -5.92
CA GLY A 9 -13.84 9.07 -5.62
C GLY A 9 -14.04 10.57 -5.42
N ARG A 10 -15.28 10.96 -5.12
CA ARG A 10 -15.67 12.37 -4.99
C ARG A 10 -15.54 12.91 -3.57
N ARG A 11 -15.58 12.04 -2.57
CA ARG A 11 -15.50 12.41 -1.16
C ARG A 11 -14.45 11.62 -0.43
N VAL A 12 -13.65 12.28 0.40
CA VAL A 12 -12.72 11.64 1.33
C VAL A 12 -12.95 12.19 2.73
N THR A 13 -13.10 11.27 3.69
CA THR A 13 -13.20 11.59 5.10
C THR A 13 -11.98 11.01 5.82
N VAL A 14 -11.28 11.82 6.58
CA VAL A 14 -10.15 11.42 7.40
C VAL A 14 -10.54 11.58 8.85
N THR A 15 -10.59 10.48 9.58
CA THR A 15 -10.88 10.45 11.01
C THR A 15 -9.67 9.92 11.76
N THR A 16 -9.19 10.66 12.74
CA THR A 16 -8.04 10.28 13.56
C THR A 16 -8.35 10.35 15.03
N ARG A 17 -7.69 9.49 15.80
CA ARG A 17 -7.72 9.47 17.24
C ARG A 17 -6.32 9.24 17.78
N HIS A 18 -5.91 10.06 18.74
CA HIS A 18 -4.68 9.87 19.49
C HIS A 18 -5.00 9.49 20.94
N ALA A 19 -4.89 8.21 21.26
CA ALA A 19 -4.98 7.71 22.62
C ALA A 19 -3.54 7.40 23.13
N PRO A 20 -3.24 7.53 24.43
CA PRO A 20 -4.14 7.88 25.53
C PRO A 20 -4.32 9.38 25.78
N VAL A 21 -3.56 10.26 25.06
CA VAL A 21 -3.48 11.70 25.36
C VAL A 21 -4.80 12.41 25.05
N TYR A 22 -5.35 12.15 23.85
CA TYR A 22 -6.61 12.75 23.41
C TYR A 22 -7.67 11.68 23.19
N ARG A 23 -8.69 11.64 24.05
CA ARG A 23 -9.83 10.74 23.89
C ARG A 23 -10.80 11.18 22.78
N ARG A 24 -10.53 12.31 22.14
CA ARG A 24 -11.40 12.90 21.13
C ARG A 24 -11.04 12.42 19.73
N PHE A 25 -12.06 12.26 18.90
CA PHE A 25 -11.91 12.06 17.47
C PHE A 25 -11.83 13.41 16.76
N HIS A 26 -10.94 13.51 15.80
CA HIS A 26 -10.88 14.61 14.85
C HIS A 26 -11.23 14.06 13.49
N SER A 27 -12.18 14.69 12.82
CA SER A 27 -12.66 14.24 11.50
C SER A 27 -12.85 15.42 10.58
N LEU A 28 -12.25 15.35 9.40
CA LEU A 28 -12.39 16.32 8.32
C LEU A 28 -12.75 15.60 7.03
N ALA A 29 -13.59 16.21 6.24
CA ALA A 29 -14.00 15.74 4.94
C ALA A 29 -13.67 16.74 3.84
N LEU A 30 -13.18 16.23 2.71
CA LEU A 30 -13.07 16.95 1.44
C LEU A 30 -14.11 16.36 0.50
N ASP A 31 -15.03 17.18 0.05
CA ASP A 31 -16.15 16.80 -0.80
C ASP A 31 -16.15 17.68 -2.05
N LEU A 32 -16.00 17.06 -3.22
CA LEU A 32 -15.92 17.78 -4.49
C LEU A 32 -17.24 18.49 -4.86
N ASP A 33 -18.39 17.95 -4.44
CA ASP A 33 -19.67 18.57 -4.72
C ASP A 33 -19.86 19.82 -3.86
N VAL A 34 -19.45 19.80 -2.63
CA VAL A 34 -19.44 20.97 -1.74
C VAL A 34 -18.48 22.05 -2.25
N ILE A 35 -17.30 21.66 -2.72
CA ILE A 35 -16.32 22.57 -3.31
C ILE A 35 -16.87 23.20 -4.58
N ALA A 36 -17.47 22.41 -5.47
CA ALA A 36 -18.06 22.91 -6.72
C ALA A 36 -19.24 23.87 -6.49
N ALA A 37 -20.09 23.53 -5.52
CA ALA A 37 -21.24 24.39 -5.18
C ALA A 37 -20.84 25.73 -4.52
N ALA A 38 -19.71 25.71 -3.79
CA ALA A 38 -19.23 26.89 -3.07
C ALA A 38 -18.20 27.72 -3.86
N ASP A 39 -17.70 27.18 -4.98
CA ASP A 39 -16.58 27.73 -5.76
C ASP A 39 -15.35 28.06 -4.89
N ASP A 40 -15.12 27.24 -3.86
CA ASP A 40 -14.08 27.47 -2.86
C ASP A 40 -13.54 26.16 -2.30
N TRP A 41 -12.21 26.09 -2.13
CA TRP A 41 -11.53 24.97 -1.52
C TRP A 41 -11.70 25.00 -0.01
N ARG A 42 -12.64 24.22 0.49
CA ARG A 42 -12.91 24.11 1.93
C ARG A 42 -12.97 22.67 2.39
N LEU A 43 -12.59 22.46 3.65
CA LEU A 43 -12.82 21.24 4.38
C LEU A 43 -14.07 21.42 5.23
N SER A 44 -14.89 20.38 5.32
CA SER A 44 -16.02 20.31 6.23
C SER A 44 -15.71 19.41 7.43
N GLU A 45 -16.45 19.57 8.53
CA GLU A 45 -16.39 18.60 9.61
C GLU A 45 -16.94 17.25 9.11
N GLY A 46 -16.17 16.18 9.32
CA GLY A 46 -16.60 14.82 8.98
C GLY A 46 -17.59 14.21 9.96
N ARG A 47 -17.77 14.84 11.13
CA ARG A 47 -18.65 14.35 12.18
C ARG A 47 -20.11 14.31 11.71
N GLY A 48 -20.81 13.24 12.06
CA GLY A 48 -22.21 13.04 11.66
C GLY A 48 -22.40 12.26 10.35
N SER A 49 -21.33 11.99 9.59
CA SER A 49 -21.38 11.11 8.41
C SER A 49 -21.34 9.63 8.80
N SER A 50 -21.83 8.74 7.91
CA SER A 50 -21.66 7.30 8.07
C SER A 50 -20.19 6.91 8.17
N ALA A 51 -19.34 7.49 7.31
CA ALA A 51 -17.89 7.30 7.32
C ALA A 51 -17.25 7.64 8.68
N PHE A 52 -17.75 8.65 9.38
CA PHE A 52 -17.31 8.97 10.74
C PHE A 52 -17.73 7.90 11.74
N GLN A 53 -18.99 7.45 11.70
CA GLN A 53 -19.51 6.42 12.62
C GLN A 53 -18.73 5.11 12.47
N ASP A 54 -18.48 4.68 11.24
CA ASP A 54 -17.67 3.49 10.97
C ASP A 54 -16.24 3.65 11.49
N SER A 55 -15.64 4.82 11.28
CA SER A 55 -14.30 5.14 11.78
C SER A 55 -14.20 5.10 13.30
N VAL A 56 -15.22 5.55 14.01
CA VAL A 56 -15.30 5.48 15.48
C VAL A 56 -15.28 4.01 15.93
N GLY A 57 -16.00 3.13 15.24
CA GLY A 57 -16.00 1.69 15.51
C GLY A 57 -14.61 1.07 15.38
N PHE A 58 -13.92 1.36 14.29
CA PHE A 58 -12.55 0.86 14.03
C PHE A 58 -11.51 1.38 15.03
N LEU A 59 -11.63 2.64 15.44
CA LEU A 59 -10.64 3.31 16.32
C LEU A 59 -11.02 3.21 17.80
N HIS A 60 -12.05 2.45 18.15
CA HIS A 60 -12.48 2.33 19.54
C HIS A 60 -11.36 1.74 20.43
N GLY A 61 -10.94 2.51 21.43
CA GLY A 61 -9.88 2.07 22.37
C GLY A 61 -8.44 2.23 21.87
N SER A 62 -8.19 2.57 20.60
CA SER A 62 -6.85 2.64 20.01
C SER A 62 -6.50 4.02 19.45
N SER A 63 -5.22 4.27 19.21
CA SER A 63 -4.73 5.36 18.35
C SER A 63 -4.72 4.91 16.90
N GLY A 64 -4.97 5.83 16.00
CA GLY A 64 -4.92 5.52 14.58
C GLY A 64 -5.61 6.55 13.71
N THR A 65 -5.63 6.26 12.41
CA THR A 65 -6.30 7.07 11.39
C THR A 65 -7.06 6.17 10.45
N VAL A 66 -8.32 6.50 10.20
CA VAL A 66 -9.15 5.89 9.16
C VAL A 66 -9.32 6.90 8.04
N VAL A 67 -9.12 6.45 6.81
CA VAL A 67 -9.39 7.21 5.60
C VAL A 67 -10.48 6.50 4.83
N THR A 68 -11.63 7.14 4.70
CA THR A 68 -12.78 6.63 3.95
C THR A 68 -12.91 7.40 2.65
N ILE A 69 -13.02 6.70 1.53
CA ILE A 69 -13.24 7.29 0.20
C ILE A 69 -14.59 6.79 -0.29
N GLU A 70 -15.45 7.73 -0.60
CA GLU A 70 -16.85 7.48 -1.00
C GLU A 70 -17.08 7.97 -2.44
N ASP A 71 -18.18 7.53 -3.03
CA ASP A 71 -18.57 7.88 -4.40
C ASP A 71 -17.45 7.58 -5.41
N LEU A 72 -17.11 6.29 -5.52
CA LEU A 72 -15.98 5.78 -6.31
C LEU A 72 -16.25 5.82 -7.83
N ASP A 73 -16.75 6.95 -8.33
CA ASP A 73 -17.16 7.16 -9.72
C ASP A 73 -16.03 6.99 -10.75
N ARG A 74 -14.78 7.10 -10.30
CA ARG A 74 -13.59 6.92 -11.15
C ARG A 74 -13.03 5.52 -11.16
N LEU A 75 -13.36 4.72 -10.15
CA LEU A 75 -12.97 3.31 -10.07
C LEU A 75 -14.05 2.40 -10.63
N LEU A 76 -15.32 2.76 -10.45
CA LEU A 76 -16.46 1.95 -10.77
C LEU A 76 -17.35 2.67 -11.81
N PRO A 77 -17.74 1.98 -12.91
CA PRO A 77 -18.65 2.56 -13.90
C PRO A 77 -20.02 2.94 -13.32
N ASN A 78 -20.46 2.20 -12.31
CA ASN A 78 -21.64 2.49 -11.53
C ASN A 78 -21.32 2.31 -10.04
N PRO A 79 -20.96 3.38 -9.31
CA PRO A 79 -20.49 3.29 -7.92
C PRO A 79 -21.59 2.82 -6.95
N HIS A 80 -22.86 2.93 -7.31
CA HIS A 80 -24.00 2.49 -6.50
C HIS A 80 -24.46 1.06 -6.80
N SER A 81 -23.87 0.40 -7.79
CA SER A 81 -24.24 -0.96 -8.15
C SER A 81 -23.57 -1.98 -7.21
N THR A 82 -24.38 -2.92 -6.74
CA THR A 82 -23.93 -4.07 -5.95
C THR A 82 -23.94 -5.36 -6.76
N ASP A 83 -23.99 -5.26 -8.09
CA ASP A 83 -24.04 -6.40 -8.99
C ASP A 83 -22.77 -7.28 -8.96
N GLY A 84 -22.86 -8.46 -9.52
CA GLY A 84 -21.76 -9.42 -9.55
C GLY A 84 -20.55 -8.93 -10.36
N PHE A 85 -20.73 -8.01 -11.32
CA PHE A 85 -19.64 -7.43 -12.08
C PHE A 85 -18.83 -6.45 -11.21
N THR A 86 -19.49 -5.54 -10.51
CA THR A 86 -18.88 -4.58 -9.60
C THR A 86 -18.10 -5.30 -8.49
N ARG A 87 -18.69 -6.36 -7.90
CA ARG A 87 -18.01 -7.16 -6.87
C ARG A 87 -16.74 -7.83 -7.41
N ARG A 88 -16.81 -8.46 -8.59
CA ARG A 88 -15.61 -9.07 -9.21
C ARG A 88 -14.53 -8.04 -9.50
N ARG A 89 -14.89 -6.86 -9.99
CA ARG A 89 -13.94 -5.77 -10.25
C ARG A 89 -13.24 -5.31 -8.97
N LEU A 90 -13.98 -5.09 -7.90
CA LEU A 90 -13.42 -4.72 -6.59
C LEU A 90 -12.51 -5.81 -6.03
N HIS A 91 -12.92 -7.08 -6.14
CA HIS A 91 -12.08 -8.20 -5.72
C HIS A 91 -10.76 -8.27 -6.50
N THR A 92 -10.83 -8.11 -7.82
CA THR A 92 -9.63 -8.07 -8.67
C THR A 92 -8.72 -6.89 -8.31
N LEU A 93 -9.28 -5.72 -8.03
CA LEU A 93 -8.53 -4.55 -7.60
C LEU A 93 -7.84 -4.81 -6.25
N ALA A 94 -8.58 -5.33 -5.28
CA ALA A 94 -8.03 -5.69 -3.97
C ALA A 94 -6.88 -6.69 -4.07
N LYS A 95 -7.02 -7.71 -4.94
CA LYS A 95 -5.95 -8.67 -5.22
C LYS A 95 -4.70 -7.98 -5.78
N HIS A 96 -4.85 -7.10 -6.77
CA HIS A 96 -3.69 -6.36 -7.33
C HIS A 96 -3.04 -5.45 -6.30
N VAL A 97 -3.84 -4.81 -5.44
CA VAL A 97 -3.31 -3.99 -4.33
C VAL A 97 -2.53 -4.87 -3.35
N ALA A 98 -3.06 -6.03 -2.97
CA ALA A 98 -2.38 -6.98 -2.09
C ALA A 98 -1.03 -7.44 -2.67
N GLU A 99 -1.02 -7.87 -3.93
CA GLU A 99 0.20 -8.28 -4.66
C GLU A 99 1.24 -7.15 -4.70
N TYR A 100 0.81 -5.93 -4.98
CA TYR A 100 1.70 -4.77 -5.03
C TYR A 100 2.28 -4.43 -3.66
N LEU A 101 1.45 -4.40 -2.62
CA LEU A 101 1.89 -4.09 -1.27
C LEU A 101 2.81 -5.17 -0.71
N SER A 102 2.55 -6.45 -0.97
CA SER A 102 3.41 -7.58 -0.60
C SER A 102 4.82 -7.42 -1.17
N MET A 103 4.93 -6.91 -2.39
CA MET A 103 6.21 -6.66 -3.05
C MET A 103 6.89 -5.39 -2.51
N VAL A 104 6.18 -4.28 -2.47
CA VAL A 104 6.77 -2.98 -2.10
C VAL A 104 7.22 -2.95 -0.64
N PHE A 105 6.46 -3.59 0.22
CA PHE A 105 6.71 -3.62 1.67
C PHE A 105 7.33 -4.94 2.17
N HIS A 106 7.81 -5.83 1.29
CA HIS A 106 8.31 -7.13 1.70
C HIS A 106 9.35 -7.05 2.82
N ARG A 107 10.28 -6.08 2.75
CA ARG A 107 11.32 -5.89 3.77
C ARG A 107 10.78 -5.52 5.14
N PHE A 108 9.61 -4.89 5.21
CA PHE A 108 8.95 -4.52 6.47
C PHE A 108 8.02 -5.61 6.98
N LEU A 109 7.58 -6.49 6.08
CA LEU A 109 6.72 -7.63 6.39
C LEU A 109 7.51 -8.88 6.79
N GLU A 110 8.80 -8.97 6.40
CA GLU A 110 9.71 -10.03 6.80
C GLU A 110 10.05 -9.89 8.28
N ASP A 111 9.98 -10.98 9.02
CA ASP A 111 10.31 -11.01 10.44
C ASP A 111 11.79 -10.63 10.70
N GLY A 112 12.01 -9.77 11.68
CA GLY A 112 13.35 -9.44 12.15
C GLY A 112 14.07 -8.32 11.39
N ASN A 113 13.40 -7.56 10.53
CA ASN A 113 14.01 -6.45 9.81
C ASN A 113 14.12 -5.18 10.68
N ALA A 114 15.06 -5.21 11.64
CA ALA A 114 15.32 -4.10 12.55
C ALA A 114 15.90 -2.85 11.87
N ASP A 115 16.34 -2.97 10.61
CA ASP A 115 17.08 -1.90 9.91
C ASP A 115 16.20 -0.71 9.48
N PHE A 116 14.86 -0.86 9.49
CA PHE A 116 13.96 0.14 8.90
C PHE A 116 12.95 0.77 9.84
N GLY A 117 13.06 0.62 11.15
CA GLY A 117 12.10 1.30 12.02
C GLY A 117 12.14 0.94 13.49
N SER A 118 11.09 1.28 14.20
CA SER A 118 10.91 1.21 15.64
C SER A 118 10.94 -0.20 16.27
N GLY A 119 11.42 -1.21 15.59
CA GLY A 119 11.50 -2.59 16.09
C GLY A 119 10.16 -3.33 16.16
N LEU A 120 9.06 -2.72 15.73
CA LEU A 120 7.76 -3.38 15.62
C LEU A 120 7.54 -3.85 14.17
N PRO A 121 7.16 -5.12 13.98
CA PRO A 121 6.85 -5.64 12.65
C PRO A 121 5.65 -4.89 12.05
N LEU A 122 5.74 -4.56 10.77
CA LEU A 122 4.60 -4.04 10.01
C LEU A 122 3.65 -5.19 9.69
N ALA A 123 2.38 -5.04 10.03
CA ALA A 123 1.32 -5.92 9.55
C ALA A 123 0.41 -5.14 8.58
N ILE A 124 0.17 -5.70 7.41
CA ILE A 124 -0.75 -5.14 6.41
C ILE A 124 -1.86 -6.17 6.17
N HIS A 125 -3.10 -5.70 6.26
CA HIS A 125 -4.26 -6.51 5.96
C HIS A 125 -5.03 -5.92 4.79
N VAL A 126 -5.48 -6.75 3.87
CA VAL A 126 -6.38 -6.38 2.78
C VAL A 126 -7.65 -7.20 2.90
N ASN A 127 -8.79 -6.55 3.10
CA ASN A 127 -10.09 -7.21 3.38
C ASN A 127 -10.04 -8.20 4.57
N GLY A 128 -9.22 -7.91 5.58
CA GLY A 128 -9.05 -8.75 6.77
C GLY A 128 -8.01 -9.87 6.62
N GLU A 129 -7.49 -10.12 5.45
CA GLU A 129 -6.42 -11.10 5.22
C GLU A 129 -5.05 -10.47 5.41
N ASN A 130 -4.19 -11.10 6.21
CA ASN A 130 -2.82 -10.66 6.42
C ASN A 130 -1.97 -10.90 5.18
N LEU A 131 -1.21 -9.89 4.75
CA LEU A 131 -0.30 -10.01 3.64
C LEU A 131 1.00 -10.68 4.06
N LEU A 132 1.42 -11.65 3.27
CA LEU A 132 2.74 -12.25 3.37
C LEU A 132 3.73 -11.47 2.49
N PRO A 133 4.99 -11.34 2.91
CA PRO A 133 6.03 -10.70 2.10
C PRO A 133 6.28 -11.49 0.81
N TRP A 134 6.41 -10.79 -0.29
CA TRP A 134 6.90 -11.39 -1.54
C TRP A 134 8.19 -10.69 -1.96
N ASN A 135 9.31 -11.36 -1.70
CA ASN A 135 10.64 -10.86 -2.05
C ASN A 135 10.95 -11.18 -3.52
N PRO A 136 11.18 -10.18 -4.39
CA PRO A 136 11.56 -10.42 -5.78
C PRO A 136 12.93 -11.07 -5.94
N PHE A 137 13.72 -11.15 -4.89
CA PHE A 137 15.06 -11.74 -4.86
C PHE A 137 15.16 -12.81 -3.77
N PRO A 138 14.49 -13.97 -3.91
CA PRO A 138 14.45 -14.99 -2.88
C PRO A 138 15.89 -15.44 -2.54
N PRO A 139 16.37 -15.22 -1.30
CA PRO A 139 17.77 -15.44 -0.92
C PRO A 139 18.20 -16.90 -1.03
N GLU A 140 17.25 -17.81 -0.89
CA GLU A 140 17.51 -19.26 -0.94
C GLU A 140 17.91 -19.76 -2.33
N ARG A 141 17.53 -19.04 -3.38
CA ARG A 141 17.66 -19.50 -4.77
C ARG A 141 18.28 -18.46 -5.72
N SER A 142 18.34 -17.20 -5.33
CA SER A 142 18.96 -16.15 -6.14
C SER A 142 20.46 -16.09 -5.89
N ARG A 143 21.22 -16.02 -6.94
CA ARG A 143 22.66 -15.69 -6.86
C ARG A 143 22.82 -14.18 -7.01
N HIS A 144 23.31 -13.50 -6.00
CA HIS A 144 23.71 -12.11 -6.13
C HIS A 144 25.17 -11.99 -6.57
N LEU A 145 25.45 -11.01 -7.42
CA LEU A 145 26.81 -10.60 -7.76
C LEU A 145 27.30 -9.56 -6.75
N PRO A 146 28.61 -9.33 -6.66
CA PRO A 146 29.15 -8.33 -5.75
C PRO A 146 28.48 -6.96 -5.95
N PRO A 147 28.02 -6.32 -4.88
CA PRO A 147 27.38 -5.01 -4.98
C PRO A 147 28.38 -3.95 -5.43
N ARG A 148 27.89 -2.99 -6.20
CA ARG A 148 28.65 -1.79 -6.61
C ARG A 148 28.07 -0.59 -5.89
N ARG A 149 28.94 0.32 -5.47
CA ARG A 149 28.59 1.55 -4.77
C ARG A 149 28.92 2.75 -5.65
N PHE A 150 28.01 3.70 -5.67
CA PHE A 150 28.13 4.93 -6.44
C PHE A 150 27.74 6.11 -5.58
N ASP A 151 28.56 7.13 -5.58
CA ASP A 151 28.20 8.41 -5.00
C ASP A 151 27.44 9.25 -6.03
N LEU A 152 26.26 9.73 -5.67
CA LEU A 152 25.49 10.65 -6.49
C LEU A 152 25.75 12.08 -6.03
N PRO A 153 26.46 12.90 -6.84
CA PRO A 153 26.62 14.32 -6.53
C PRO A 153 25.25 15.01 -6.46
N SER A 154 24.95 15.66 -5.36
CA SER A 154 23.73 16.44 -5.19
C SER A 154 24.02 17.74 -4.45
N LEU A 155 23.10 18.72 -4.55
CA LEU A 155 23.23 20.03 -3.90
C LEU A 155 23.26 19.95 -2.35
N GLY A 156 22.88 18.82 -1.77
CA GLY A 156 22.81 18.62 -0.33
C GLY A 156 23.75 17.54 0.22
N GLY A 157 24.71 17.05 -0.59
CA GLY A 157 25.64 15.98 -0.20
C GLY A 157 25.85 14.96 -1.32
N SER A 158 26.55 13.88 -1.00
CA SER A 158 26.79 12.76 -1.93
C SER A 158 26.13 11.48 -1.39
N PRO A 159 24.83 11.30 -1.56
CA PRO A 159 24.17 10.07 -1.13
C PRO A 159 24.74 8.87 -1.89
N GLU A 160 25.00 7.79 -1.14
CA GLU A 160 25.47 6.53 -1.71
C GLU A 160 24.29 5.75 -2.32
N VAL A 161 24.49 5.25 -3.53
CA VAL A 161 23.60 4.28 -4.18
C VAL A 161 24.32 2.93 -4.25
N VAL A 162 23.68 1.90 -3.70
CA VAL A 162 24.18 0.53 -3.77
C VAL A 162 23.40 -0.21 -4.83
N TYR A 163 24.10 -0.70 -5.84
CA TYR A 163 23.54 -1.54 -6.91
C TYR A 163 23.94 -2.99 -6.67
N THR A 164 22.97 -3.86 -6.50
CA THR A 164 23.17 -5.30 -6.29
C THR A 164 22.49 -6.07 -7.42
N PRO A 165 23.25 -6.68 -8.35
CA PRO A 165 22.65 -7.52 -9.38
C PRO A 165 22.27 -8.90 -8.82
N TYR A 166 21.10 -9.40 -9.19
CA TYR A 166 20.60 -10.73 -8.87
C TYR A 166 20.42 -11.55 -10.13
N VAL A 167 20.83 -12.81 -10.09
CA VAL A 167 20.54 -13.83 -11.08
C VAL A 167 19.53 -14.77 -10.50
N LEU A 168 18.32 -14.75 -11.07
CA LEU A 168 17.22 -15.60 -10.65
C LEU A 168 17.39 -17.02 -11.24
N PRO A 169 16.99 -18.07 -10.52
CA PRO A 169 17.09 -19.44 -11.01
C PRO A 169 16.17 -19.67 -12.20
N SER A 170 16.58 -20.52 -13.10
CA SER A 170 15.75 -20.97 -14.22
C SER A 170 14.67 -21.96 -13.75
N PHE A 171 13.63 -22.18 -14.57
CA PHE A 171 12.51 -23.04 -14.23
C PHE A 171 12.93 -24.48 -13.86
N ASP A 172 13.92 -25.02 -14.56
CA ASP A 172 14.46 -26.37 -14.36
C ASP A 172 15.21 -26.57 -13.02
N GLN A 173 15.49 -25.50 -12.31
CA GLN A 173 16.11 -25.55 -10.99
C GLN A 173 15.10 -25.67 -9.84
N PHE A 174 13.83 -25.78 -10.15
CA PHE A 174 12.77 -25.93 -9.16
C PHE A 174 12.26 -27.38 -9.08
N ASP A 175 12.00 -27.82 -7.86
CA ASP A 175 11.52 -29.17 -7.57
C ASP A 175 10.09 -29.43 -8.08
N SER A 176 9.30 -28.34 -8.28
CA SER A 176 7.95 -28.44 -8.84
C SER A 176 7.53 -27.15 -9.53
N PRO A 177 6.57 -27.25 -10.49
CA PRO A 177 5.95 -26.07 -11.12
C PRO A 177 5.23 -25.15 -10.11
N ASP A 178 4.66 -25.71 -9.04
CA ASP A 178 3.95 -24.94 -8.02
C ASP A 178 4.93 -24.09 -7.20
N ARG A 179 6.07 -24.65 -6.85
CA ARG A 179 7.12 -23.91 -6.14
C ARG A 179 7.71 -22.79 -7.01
N PHE A 180 7.86 -23.05 -8.30
CA PHE A 180 8.24 -22.00 -9.25
C PHE A 180 7.18 -20.89 -9.31
N ALA A 181 5.89 -21.25 -9.41
CA ALA A 181 4.81 -20.28 -9.50
C ALA A 181 4.72 -19.40 -8.26
N GLU A 182 4.89 -19.98 -7.08
CA GLU A 182 4.90 -19.27 -5.79
C GLU A 182 6.04 -18.22 -5.75
N LEU A 183 7.27 -18.64 -6.03
CA LEU A 183 8.45 -17.77 -5.95
C LEU A 183 8.55 -16.77 -7.12
N ALA A 184 8.07 -17.16 -8.30
CA ALA A 184 8.03 -16.28 -9.46
C ALA A 184 7.03 -15.14 -9.32
N GLY A 185 6.11 -15.24 -8.33
CA GLY A 185 5.13 -14.22 -8.02
C GLY A 185 4.05 -14.01 -9.10
N PRO A 186 3.19 -13.02 -8.93
CA PRO A 186 1.94 -12.90 -9.69
C PRO A 186 2.12 -12.68 -11.20
N LYS A 187 3.25 -12.15 -11.62
CA LYS A 187 3.53 -11.83 -13.04
C LYS A 187 4.53 -12.77 -13.71
N ARG A 188 4.99 -13.82 -13.03
CA ARG A 188 6.11 -14.68 -13.43
C ARG A 188 7.41 -13.88 -13.65
N TRP A 189 8.56 -14.49 -13.48
CA TRP A 189 9.86 -13.81 -13.52
C TRP A 189 10.16 -13.03 -14.79
N ASN A 190 9.76 -13.52 -15.97
CA ASN A 190 10.01 -12.81 -17.23
C ASN A 190 9.45 -11.39 -17.27
N ARG A 191 8.33 -11.14 -16.56
CA ARG A 191 7.70 -9.82 -16.47
C ARG A 191 8.13 -9.03 -15.24
N GLN A 192 8.91 -9.66 -14.37
CA GLN A 192 9.40 -9.06 -13.13
C GLN A 192 10.91 -8.78 -13.19
N GLN A 193 11.57 -9.11 -14.30
CA GLN A 193 12.93 -8.69 -14.55
C GLN A 193 12.99 -7.18 -14.72
N GLY A 194 13.99 -6.53 -14.13
CA GLY A 194 14.16 -5.10 -14.23
C GLY A 194 14.91 -4.51 -13.05
N LEU A 195 14.81 -3.20 -12.93
CA LEU A 195 15.40 -2.45 -11.83
C LEU A 195 14.38 -2.28 -10.71
N TYR A 196 14.76 -2.68 -9.52
CA TYR A 196 14.03 -2.42 -8.29
C TYR A 196 14.75 -1.33 -7.52
N ILE A 197 14.12 -0.18 -7.38
CA ILE A 197 14.70 0.99 -6.70
C ILE A 197 14.11 1.08 -5.31
N TYR A 198 14.98 0.97 -4.31
CA TYR A 198 14.59 1.09 -2.91
C TYR A 198 15.04 2.44 -2.34
N ARG A 199 14.13 3.10 -1.68
CA ARG A 199 14.39 4.30 -0.89
C ARG A 199 13.81 4.09 0.50
N ALA A 200 14.66 4.19 1.53
CA ALA A 200 14.25 3.90 2.91
C ALA A 200 13.53 2.55 3.05
N GLY A 201 14.06 1.49 2.40
CA GLY A 201 13.57 0.12 2.50
C GLY A 201 12.37 -0.25 1.62
N ARG A 202 11.76 0.70 0.92
CA ARG A 202 10.57 0.50 0.07
C ARG A 202 10.75 1.08 -1.32
#